data_ad3a54a0d0647517ed1bf4ef7fc569dd
#
_entry.id   ad3a54a0d0647517ed1bf4ef7fc569dd
#
_cell.length_a   1.000
_cell.length_b   1.000
_cell.length_c   1.000
_cell.angle_alpha   90.00
_cell.angle_beta   90.00
_cell.angle_gamma   90.00
#
_symmetry.space_group_name_H-M   'P 1'
#
loop_
_entity.id
_entity.type
_entity.pdbx_description
1 polymer ?
#
loop_
_entity_poly.entity_id
_entity_poly.type
_entity_poly.pdbx_seq_one_letter_code
_entity_poly.pdbx_strand_id
1 'polypeptide(L)'
;MEIQVNGGTVPEKVDWAKEHLEKQVAVDSVFAQDEMIDCIGVTKGKGFKGVTSRWHTKKLPRKTHKGLRKVACIGAWHPSRVQFTVARAGQKGYHHRTEVNKKIYRLGKSCLTEEGKRNGGTEYDITEKSINPMGGFPHYGLVNQDFVMIRGCCVGSKKRPITLRKSLIVQTKRFAHEKINLKWIDTSSKLGHGRFQTHAEKRAFMGKLKKDLIAESEAAKA
;
A
#
# COMPACT_ATOMS: atom_id res chain seq x y z
N MET A 1 6.99 0.29 17.78
CA MET A 1 7.87 -0.10 16.68
C MET A 1 9.14 0.73 16.82
N GLU A 2 10.31 0.10 16.76
CA GLU A 2 11.59 0.81 16.89
C GLU A 2 11.91 1.52 15.58
N ILE A 3 12.32 2.79 15.66
CA ILE A 3 12.71 3.60 14.51
C ILE A 3 14.14 4.05 14.69
N GLN A 4 14.98 3.69 13.74
CA GLN A 4 16.39 4.00 13.77
C GLN A 4 16.62 5.46 13.35
N VAL A 5 17.40 6.19 14.16
CA VAL A 5 17.88 7.53 13.83
C VAL A 5 19.27 7.40 13.23
N ASN A 6 19.41 7.74 11.96
CA ASN A 6 20.65 7.63 11.19
C ASN A 6 21.28 9.01 10.96
N GLY A 7 22.61 9.02 10.79
CA GLY A 7 23.38 10.24 10.53
C GLY A 7 23.83 10.95 11.80
N GLY A 8 24.77 11.85 11.67
CA GLY A 8 25.31 12.63 12.79
C GLY A 8 26.13 11.83 13.82
N THR A 9 26.60 12.53 14.82
CA THR A 9 27.28 11.97 15.98
C THR A 9 26.30 11.44 17.03
N VAL A 10 26.75 10.64 17.98
CA VAL A 10 25.90 10.10 19.04
C VAL A 10 25.18 11.18 19.85
N PRO A 11 25.87 12.26 20.31
CA PRO A 11 25.22 13.37 21.00
C PRO A 11 24.09 14.02 20.18
N GLU A 12 24.38 14.35 18.92
CA GLU A 12 23.36 14.95 18.00
C GLU A 12 22.14 14.09 17.83
N LYS A 13 22.29 12.77 17.72
CA LYS A 13 21.15 11.84 17.65
C LYS A 13 20.32 11.84 18.93
N VAL A 14 20.98 11.90 20.08
CA VAL A 14 20.29 11.95 21.38
C VAL A 14 19.54 13.27 21.54
N ASP A 15 20.14 14.37 21.16
CA ASP A 15 19.49 15.68 21.24
C ASP A 15 18.31 15.78 20.29
N TRP A 16 18.47 15.33 19.06
CA TRP A 16 17.36 15.24 18.10
C TRP A 16 16.21 14.36 18.64
N ALA A 17 16.54 13.21 19.22
CA ALA A 17 15.53 12.33 19.79
C ALA A 17 14.78 12.98 20.99
N LYS A 18 15.51 13.70 21.85
CA LYS A 18 14.92 14.46 22.97
C LYS A 18 13.94 15.54 22.48
N GLU A 19 14.32 16.28 21.44
CA GLU A 19 13.47 17.33 20.85
C GLU A 19 12.17 16.77 20.25
N HIS A 20 12.21 15.52 19.77
CA HIS A 20 11.07 14.88 19.09
C HIS A 20 10.26 13.95 20.01
N LEU A 21 10.59 13.88 21.32
CA LEU A 21 9.75 13.13 22.27
C LEU A 21 8.33 13.69 22.28
N GLU A 22 7.35 12.81 22.15
CA GLU A 22 5.91 13.13 22.11
C GLU A 22 5.49 14.11 20.99
N LYS A 23 6.37 14.37 20.04
CA LYS A 23 6.09 15.22 18.88
C LYS A 23 5.91 14.38 17.61
N GLN A 24 5.04 14.86 16.76
CA GLN A 24 4.86 14.26 15.44
C GLN A 24 6.02 14.64 14.51
N VAL A 25 6.60 13.64 13.83
CA VAL A 25 7.56 13.84 12.75
C VAL A 25 6.80 13.85 11.43
N ALA A 26 6.78 14.99 10.74
CA ALA A 26 6.10 15.12 9.46
C ALA A 26 6.84 14.32 8.37
N VAL A 27 6.10 13.78 7.42
CA VAL A 27 6.67 12.95 6.33
C VAL A 27 7.60 13.76 5.43
N ASP A 28 7.24 15.00 5.15
CA ASP A 28 8.00 15.94 4.30
C ASP A 28 9.30 16.43 4.95
N SER A 29 9.43 16.34 6.29
CA SER A 29 10.69 16.64 6.97
C SER A 29 11.77 15.58 6.72
N VAL A 30 11.36 14.36 6.34
CA VAL A 30 12.28 13.23 6.13
C VAL A 30 12.42 12.88 4.66
N PHE A 31 11.33 12.87 3.89
CA PHE A 31 11.29 12.39 2.51
C PHE A 31 10.96 13.51 1.54
N ALA A 32 11.53 13.42 0.35
CA ALA A 32 11.22 14.31 -0.77
C ALA A 32 10.45 13.58 -1.87
N GLN A 33 9.75 14.35 -2.70
CA GLN A 33 9.11 13.81 -3.90
C GLN A 33 10.17 13.25 -4.85
N ASP A 34 9.81 12.20 -5.60
CA ASP A 34 10.67 11.46 -6.53
C ASP A 34 11.82 10.67 -5.87
N GLU A 35 11.94 10.69 -4.54
CA GLU A 35 12.94 9.93 -3.80
C GLU A 35 12.64 8.42 -3.83
N MET A 36 13.70 7.61 -3.82
CA MET A 36 13.61 6.16 -3.65
C MET A 36 13.71 5.82 -2.18
N ILE A 37 12.73 5.06 -1.69
CA ILE A 37 12.64 4.65 -0.29
C ILE A 37 12.51 3.15 -0.14
N ASP A 38 12.76 2.68 1.07
CA ASP A 38 12.55 1.29 1.49
C ASP A 38 11.34 1.20 2.42
N CYS A 39 10.50 0.20 2.19
CA CYS A 39 9.33 -0.09 3.02
C CYS A 39 9.60 -1.34 3.86
N ILE A 40 9.50 -1.21 5.16
CA ILE A 40 9.75 -2.28 6.13
C ILE A 40 8.45 -2.60 6.85
N GLY A 41 8.08 -3.86 6.84
CA GLY A 41 6.83 -4.26 7.47
C GLY A 41 6.62 -5.76 7.52
N VAL A 42 5.47 -6.17 8.00
CA VAL A 42 5.08 -7.58 8.15
C VAL A 42 4.05 -7.94 7.10
N THR A 43 4.34 -8.97 6.32
CA THR A 43 3.46 -9.43 5.23
C THR A 43 2.11 -9.94 5.76
N LYS A 44 1.11 -9.98 4.89
CA LYS A 44 -0.20 -10.53 5.24
C LYS A 44 -0.10 -12.01 5.61
N GLY A 45 -0.57 -12.38 6.80
CA GLY A 45 -0.62 -13.76 7.26
C GLY A 45 -1.61 -14.60 6.45
N LYS A 46 -1.25 -15.85 6.18
CA LYS A 46 -2.09 -16.84 5.48
C LYS A 46 -2.21 -18.16 6.25
N GLY A 47 -1.66 -18.21 7.45
CA GLY A 47 -1.67 -19.39 8.31
C GLY A 47 -0.80 -20.55 7.79
N PHE A 48 -1.04 -21.73 8.31
CA PHE A 48 -0.35 -22.95 7.87
C PHE A 48 -0.82 -23.38 6.49
N LYS A 49 0.12 -23.59 5.56
CA LYS A 49 -0.15 -23.95 4.17
C LYS A 49 0.70 -25.16 3.73
N GLY A 50 0.12 -26.00 2.88
CA GLY A 50 0.82 -27.08 2.21
C GLY A 50 1.82 -26.56 1.16
N VAL A 51 2.70 -27.44 0.70
CA VAL A 51 3.82 -27.13 -0.21
C VAL A 51 3.38 -26.48 -1.51
N THR A 52 2.27 -26.88 -2.09
CA THR A 52 1.76 -26.33 -3.35
C THR A 52 1.33 -24.86 -3.21
N SER A 53 0.75 -24.48 -2.08
CA SER A 53 0.34 -23.10 -1.81
C SER A 53 1.48 -22.25 -1.25
N ARG A 54 2.36 -22.86 -0.46
CA ARG A 54 3.47 -22.15 0.21
C ARG A 54 4.63 -21.87 -0.71
N TRP A 55 5.02 -22.87 -1.54
CA TRP A 55 6.21 -22.83 -2.38
C TRP A 55 5.93 -22.92 -3.88
N HIS A 56 4.65 -23.01 -4.26
CA HIS A 56 4.23 -23.10 -5.67
C HIS A 56 4.81 -24.31 -6.40
N THR A 57 5.03 -25.42 -5.68
CA THR A 57 5.46 -26.67 -6.30
C THR A 57 4.39 -27.18 -7.25
N LYS A 58 4.81 -27.87 -8.32
CA LYS A 58 3.90 -28.46 -9.30
C LYS A 58 3.01 -29.51 -8.62
N LYS A 59 1.72 -29.40 -8.85
CA LYS A 59 0.74 -30.42 -8.44
C LYS A 59 1.00 -31.72 -9.19
N LEU A 60 1.07 -32.84 -8.47
CA LEU A 60 1.26 -34.16 -9.07
C LEU A 60 0.04 -34.59 -9.89
N PRO A 61 0.17 -35.57 -10.82
CA PRO A 61 -0.94 -36.08 -11.62
C PRO A 61 -2.11 -36.58 -10.80
N ARG A 62 -3.32 -36.51 -11.33
CA ARG A 62 -4.57 -36.91 -10.66
C ARG A 62 -4.55 -38.32 -10.08
N LYS A 63 -3.90 -39.27 -10.77
CA LYS A 63 -3.82 -40.68 -10.38
C LYS A 63 -2.78 -40.96 -9.29
N THR A 64 -2.10 -39.93 -8.74
CA THR A 64 -1.04 -40.13 -7.75
C THR A 64 -1.62 -40.71 -6.45
N HIS A 65 -1.12 -41.85 -6.03
CA HIS A 65 -1.46 -42.46 -4.76
C HIS A 65 -0.96 -41.63 -3.58
N LYS A 66 -1.69 -41.62 -2.45
CA LYS A 66 -1.39 -40.86 -1.22
C LYS A 66 -1.41 -39.32 -1.37
N GLY A 67 -2.03 -38.81 -2.43
CA GLY A 67 -2.29 -37.38 -2.61
C GLY A 67 -1.34 -36.69 -3.58
N LEU A 68 -1.88 -35.67 -4.23
CA LEU A 68 -1.24 -34.97 -5.35
C LEU A 68 -0.68 -33.58 -4.98
N ARG A 69 -0.98 -33.08 -3.79
CA ARG A 69 -0.50 -31.78 -3.30
C ARG A 69 0.73 -31.95 -2.40
N LYS A 70 1.71 -32.70 -2.87
CA LYS A 70 2.94 -33.08 -2.16
C LYS A 70 4.16 -32.88 -3.04
N VAL A 71 5.33 -32.96 -2.43
CA VAL A 71 6.60 -33.08 -3.14
C VAL A 71 6.89 -34.59 -3.30
N ALA A 72 7.18 -35.04 -4.49
CA ALA A 72 7.37 -36.46 -4.77
C ALA A 72 8.62 -37.03 -4.07
N CYS A 73 9.72 -36.28 -4.08
CA CYS A 73 10.98 -36.65 -3.45
C CYS A 73 11.51 -35.50 -2.60
N ILE A 74 11.92 -35.79 -1.38
CA ILE A 74 12.44 -34.81 -0.42
C ILE A 74 13.98 -34.84 -0.32
N GLY A 75 14.64 -35.68 -1.10
CA GLY A 75 16.08 -35.81 -1.14
C GLY A 75 16.55 -37.24 -1.42
N ALA A 76 17.84 -37.39 -1.58
CA ALA A 76 18.48 -38.69 -1.75
C ALA A 76 18.66 -39.39 -0.38
N TRP A 77 19.14 -40.65 -0.39
CA TRP A 77 19.45 -41.39 0.86
C TRP A 77 20.54 -40.69 1.67
N HIS A 78 21.58 -40.22 1.00
CA HIS A 78 22.63 -39.40 1.60
C HIS A 78 22.58 -37.97 1.04
N PRO A 79 22.63 -36.96 1.91
CA PRO A 79 22.65 -37.00 3.36
C PRO A 79 21.34 -37.54 3.94
N SER A 80 21.41 -38.28 5.05
CA SER A 80 20.27 -38.94 5.70
C SER A 80 19.26 -38.00 6.36
N ARG A 81 19.39 -36.70 6.15
CA ARG A 81 18.48 -35.63 6.61
C ARG A 81 17.80 -34.93 5.44
N VAL A 82 16.64 -34.37 5.69
CA VAL A 82 16.00 -33.46 4.72
C VAL A 82 16.72 -32.11 4.77
N GLN A 83 17.21 -31.65 3.65
CA GLN A 83 17.89 -30.36 3.57
C GLN A 83 16.92 -29.20 3.78
N PHE A 84 17.42 -28.08 4.30
CA PHE A 84 16.64 -26.87 4.53
C PHE A 84 15.98 -26.31 3.26
N THR A 85 16.60 -26.49 2.11
CA THR A 85 16.12 -25.99 0.81
C THR A 85 14.89 -26.72 0.28
N VAL A 86 14.53 -27.89 0.84
CA VAL A 86 13.39 -28.69 0.38
C VAL A 86 12.08 -28.01 0.82
N ALA A 87 11.16 -27.86 -0.12
CA ALA A 87 9.85 -27.28 0.14
C ALA A 87 9.04 -28.16 1.11
N ARG A 88 8.61 -27.56 2.22
CA ARG A 88 7.81 -28.23 3.26
C ARG A 88 6.60 -27.38 3.61
N ALA A 89 5.55 -28.01 4.12
CA ALA A 89 4.40 -27.32 4.68
C ALA A 89 4.81 -26.48 5.91
N GLY A 90 4.09 -25.42 6.19
CA GLY A 90 4.34 -24.57 7.35
C GLY A 90 3.64 -23.21 7.22
N GLN A 91 4.04 -22.27 8.07
CA GLN A 91 3.51 -20.92 8.08
C GLN A 91 3.79 -20.21 6.76
N LYS A 92 2.78 -19.59 6.19
CA LYS A 92 2.89 -18.69 5.02
C LYS A 92 2.41 -17.29 5.40
N GLY A 93 3.23 -16.31 5.11
CA GLY A 93 2.95 -14.92 5.47
C GLY A 93 3.17 -14.62 6.96
N TYR A 94 2.88 -13.38 7.35
CA TYR A 94 3.23 -12.81 8.64
C TYR A 94 4.74 -12.86 8.89
N HIS A 95 5.48 -12.48 7.85
CA HIS A 95 6.94 -12.42 7.85
C HIS A 95 7.39 -10.97 7.78
N HIS A 96 8.39 -10.62 8.56
CA HIS A 96 9.09 -9.34 8.44
C HIS A 96 9.85 -9.30 7.11
N ARG A 97 9.64 -8.25 6.33
CA ARG A 97 10.28 -8.05 5.02
C ARG A 97 10.64 -6.58 4.84
N THR A 98 11.72 -6.35 4.13
CA THR A 98 12.12 -5.04 3.64
C THR A 98 12.01 -5.06 2.12
N GLU A 99 11.13 -4.21 1.58
CA GLU A 99 11.02 -4.00 0.14
C GLU A 99 11.76 -2.73 -0.22
N VAL A 100 12.80 -2.85 -1.04
CA VAL A 100 13.66 -1.75 -1.45
C VAL A 100 13.17 -1.08 -2.74
N ASN A 101 13.64 0.14 -2.99
CA ASN A 101 13.45 0.86 -4.25
C ASN A 101 11.96 1.13 -4.59
N LYS A 102 11.24 1.70 -3.65
CA LYS A 102 9.90 2.26 -3.87
C LYS A 102 10.03 3.74 -4.16
N LYS A 103 9.61 4.17 -5.35
CA LYS A 103 9.64 5.59 -5.70
C LYS A 103 8.44 6.32 -5.12
N ILE A 104 8.68 7.48 -4.53
CA ILE A 104 7.63 8.38 -4.09
C ILE A 104 7.13 9.16 -5.29
N TYR A 105 5.84 9.04 -5.58
CA TYR A 105 5.20 9.80 -6.64
C TYR A 105 4.60 11.11 -6.14
N ARG A 106 4.11 11.12 -4.92
CA ARG A 106 3.52 12.31 -4.31
C ARG A 106 3.61 12.25 -2.80
N LEU A 107 3.92 13.39 -2.21
CA LEU A 107 3.70 13.68 -0.80
C LEU A 107 2.48 14.60 -0.70
N GLY A 108 1.52 14.26 0.15
CA GLY A 108 0.32 15.07 0.36
C GLY A 108 0.14 15.40 1.83
N LYS A 109 -0.12 16.68 2.10
CA LYS A 109 -0.54 17.16 3.42
C LYS A 109 -2.05 17.13 3.45
N SER A 110 -2.65 16.17 4.17
CA SER A 110 -4.10 16.02 4.26
C SER A 110 -4.80 15.76 2.90
N CYS A 111 -6.11 15.63 2.91
CA CYS A 111 -6.95 15.53 1.70
C CYS A 111 -7.30 16.90 1.09
N LEU A 112 -6.98 17.98 1.78
CA LEU A 112 -7.17 19.36 1.36
C LEU A 112 -5.81 20.04 1.22
N THR A 113 -5.70 20.96 0.29
CA THR A 113 -4.56 21.89 0.21
C THR A 113 -4.70 22.99 1.27
N GLU A 114 -3.64 23.79 1.49
CA GLU A 114 -3.66 24.94 2.38
C GLU A 114 -4.75 25.97 2.00
N GLU A 115 -5.08 26.04 0.72
CA GLU A 115 -6.18 26.88 0.19
C GLU A 115 -7.59 26.27 0.39
N GLY A 116 -7.70 25.13 1.07
CA GLY A 116 -8.97 24.44 1.27
C GLY A 116 -9.49 23.63 0.06
N LYS A 117 -8.74 23.62 -1.04
CA LYS A 117 -9.08 22.81 -2.24
C LYS A 117 -8.73 21.36 -2.01
N ARG A 118 -9.49 20.46 -2.64
CA ARG A 118 -9.23 19.02 -2.60
C ARG A 118 -7.98 18.68 -3.42
N ASN A 119 -7.08 17.88 -2.86
CA ASN A 119 -5.75 17.64 -3.43
C ASN A 119 -5.63 16.42 -4.36
N GLY A 120 -6.72 15.87 -4.87
CA GLY A 120 -6.72 14.76 -5.83
C GLY A 120 -6.52 15.17 -7.29
N GLY A 121 -6.49 16.47 -7.58
CA GLY A 121 -6.22 17.02 -8.91
C GLY A 121 -4.74 16.99 -9.27
N THR A 122 -4.45 17.23 -10.54
CA THR A 122 -3.11 17.42 -11.10
C THR A 122 -3.12 18.66 -12.01
N GLU A 123 -1.96 19.05 -12.54
CA GLU A 123 -1.87 20.14 -13.53
C GLU A 123 -2.71 19.87 -14.78
N TYR A 124 -2.87 18.60 -15.16
CA TYR A 124 -3.62 18.16 -16.35
C TYR A 124 -5.08 17.79 -16.04
N ASP A 125 -5.40 17.51 -14.79
CA ASP A 125 -6.74 17.16 -14.33
C ASP A 125 -7.18 18.14 -13.24
N ILE A 126 -7.87 19.18 -13.67
CA ILE A 126 -8.37 20.27 -12.83
C ILE A 126 -9.63 19.91 -12.04
N THR A 127 -10.11 18.66 -12.16
CA THR A 127 -11.31 18.21 -11.44
C THR A 127 -11.09 18.33 -9.94
N GLU A 128 -12.01 19.00 -9.26
CA GLU A 128 -11.96 19.14 -7.78
C GLU A 128 -12.37 17.85 -7.11
N LYS A 129 -11.38 17.02 -6.78
CA LYS A 129 -11.56 15.73 -6.10
C LYS A 129 -10.47 15.51 -5.05
N SER A 130 -10.80 14.77 -4.00
CA SER A 130 -9.81 14.34 -3.02
C SER A 130 -9.04 13.12 -3.53
N ILE A 131 -7.97 12.76 -2.83
CA ILE A 131 -7.21 11.52 -3.10
C ILE A 131 -8.04 10.26 -2.85
N ASN A 132 -9.11 10.37 -2.07
CA ASN A 132 -9.96 9.24 -1.72
C ASN A 132 -10.80 8.77 -2.91
N PRO A 133 -10.84 7.46 -3.22
CA PRO A 133 -11.78 6.94 -4.18
C PRO A 133 -13.22 7.08 -3.68
N MET A 134 -14.18 7.05 -4.59
CA MET A 134 -15.59 7.05 -4.23
C MET A 134 -15.93 5.87 -3.32
N GLY A 135 -16.54 6.14 -2.17
CA GLY A 135 -16.82 5.14 -1.15
C GLY A 135 -15.64 4.84 -0.22
N GLY A 136 -14.52 5.51 -0.37
CA GLY A 136 -13.29 5.31 0.42
C GLY A 136 -12.42 4.15 -0.05
N PHE A 137 -11.26 4.01 0.56
CA PHE A 137 -10.37 2.88 0.31
C PHE A 137 -10.93 1.59 0.93
N PRO A 138 -11.04 0.48 0.17
CA PRO A 138 -11.57 -0.78 0.69
C PRO A 138 -10.78 -1.27 1.90
N HIS A 139 -11.48 -1.62 2.98
CA HIS A 139 -10.92 -2.08 4.25
C HIS A 139 -10.02 -1.08 4.99
N TYR A 140 -9.94 0.18 4.53
CA TYR A 140 -9.19 1.22 5.22
C TYR A 140 -10.10 2.37 5.67
N GLY A 141 -10.82 2.98 4.75
CA GLY A 141 -11.64 4.16 4.97
C GLY A 141 -11.14 5.37 4.20
N LEU A 142 -11.23 6.54 4.79
CA LEU A 142 -10.81 7.80 4.18
C LEU A 142 -9.41 8.20 4.65
N VAL A 143 -8.63 8.74 3.73
CA VAL A 143 -7.32 9.35 4.00
C VAL A 143 -7.53 10.84 4.20
N ASN A 144 -7.50 11.29 5.44
CA ASN A 144 -7.65 12.70 5.84
C ASN A 144 -6.36 13.27 6.44
N GLN A 145 -5.34 12.43 6.59
CA GLN A 145 -4.04 12.77 7.16
C GLN A 145 -2.99 12.88 6.05
N ASP A 146 -1.79 13.25 6.42
CA ASP A 146 -0.64 13.24 5.53
C ASP A 146 -0.44 11.86 4.92
N PHE A 147 -0.10 11.81 3.66
CA PHE A 147 0.08 10.55 2.95
C PHE A 147 1.29 10.57 2.02
N VAL A 148 1.79 9.38 1.77
CA VAL A 148 2.81 9.11 0.76
C VAL A 148 2.23 8.22 -0.32
N MET A 149 2.31 8.64 -1.56
CA MET A 149 1.97 7.83 -2.72
C MET A 149 3.23 7.21 -3.29
N ILE A 150 3.31 5.89 -3.23
CA ILE A 150 4.47 5.14 -3.74
C ILE A 150 4.10 4.33 -4.98
N ARG A 151 5.07 4.09 -5.84
CA ARG A 151 4.90 3.20 -6.99
C ARG A 151 4.75 1.76 -6.56
N GLY A 152 3.70 1.11 -7.03
CA GLY A 152 3.44 -0.30 -6.79
C GLY A 152 2.78 -0.57 -5.44
N CYS A 153 3.08 -1.72 -4.87
CA CYS A 153 2.54 -2.15 -3.59
C CYS A 153 3.61 -2.13 -2.50
N CYS A 154 3.18 -2.27 -1.25
CA CYS A 154 4.06 -2.49 -0.11
C CYS A 154 3.56 -3.67 0.74
N VAL A 155 4.40 -4.12 1.65
CA VAL A 155 4.11 -5.26 2.51
C VAL A 155 2.91 -5.03 3.43
N GLY A 156 2.18 -6.07 3.75
CA GLY A 156 1.18 -6.06 4.82
C GLY A 156 -0.26 -6.02 4.36
N SER A 157 -1.14 -6.03 5.32
CA SER A 157 -2.57 -5.78 5.16
C SER A 157 -2.87 -4.30 5.36
N LYS A 158 -4.03 -3.84 4.86
CA LYS A 158 -4.52 -2.49 5.18
C LYS A 158 -4.55 -2.28 6.71
N LYS A 159 -4.32 -1.05 7.15
CA LYS A 159 -4.25 -0.63 8.57
C LYS A 159 -3.04 -1.16 9.34
N ARG A 160 -2.09 -1.87 8.72
CA ARG A 160 -0.84 -2.28 9.38
C ARG A 160 0.19 -1.17 9.30
N PRO A 161 0.87 -0.83 10.39
CA PRO A 161 1.96 0.13 10.39
C PRO A 161 3.12 -0.36 9.52
N ILE A 162 3.73 0.56 8.79
CA ILE A 162 4.87 0.33 7.91
C ILE A 162 5.93 1.36 8.26
N THR A 163 7.16 0.91 8.40
CA THR A 163 8.31 1.80 8.55
C THR A 163 8.85 2.17 7.19
N LEU A 164 9.01 3.46 6.95
CA LEU A 164 9.67 3.98 5.76
C LEU A 164 11.10 4.37 6.11
N ARG A 165 12.02 4.11 5.22
CA ARG A 165 13.45 4.39 5.38
C ARG A 165 14.01 4.97 4.10
N LYS A 166 14.89 5.97 4.18
CA LYS A 166 15.69 6.40 3.03
C LYS A 166 16.50 5.23 2.49
N SER A 167 16.69 5.18 1.18
CA SER A 167 17.49 4.12 0.57
C SER A 167 18.89 4.11 1.13
N LEU A 168 19.37 2.94 1.56
CA LEU A 168 20.76 2.74 2.01
C LEU A 168 21.71 2.50 0.83
N ILE A 169 21.16 2.09 -0.33
CA ILE A 169 21.93 1.74 -1.51
C ILE A 169 21.96 2.93 -2.46
N VAL A 170 23.14 3.24 -2.98
CA VAL A 170 23.30 4.30 -3.98
C VAL A 170 22.46 3.96 -5.22
N GLN A 171 21.67 4.94 -5.65
CA GLN A 171 20.77 4.79 -6.79
C GLN A 171 21.53 5.12 -8.08
N THR A 172 21.69 4.13 -8.96
CA THR A 172 22.40 4.27 -10.24
C THR A 172 21.49 4.23 -11.46
N LYS A 173 20.26 3.76 -11.31
CA LYS A 173 19.32 3.65 -12.43
C LYS A 173 18.68 4.99 -12.76
N ARG A 174 18.49 5.28 -14.05
CA ARG A 174 17.80 6.49 -14.55
C ARG A 174 16.46 6.69 -13.85
N PHE A 175 15.68 5.64 -13.70
CA PHE A 175 14.37 5.68 -13.05
C PHE A 175 14.40 6.29 -11.64
N ALA A 176 15.49 6.13 -10.90
CA ALA A 176 15.63 6.71 -9.56
C ALA A 176 15.76 8.25 -9.61
N HIS A 177 16.35 8.77 -10.66
CA HIS A 177 16.63 10.21 -10.82
C HIS A 177 15.58 10.96 -11.66
N GLU A 178 14.70 10.23 -12.35
CA GLU A 178 13.63 10.84 -13.14
C GLU A 178 12.62 11.54 -12.23
N LYS A 179 12.23 12.75 -12.62
CA LYS A 179 11.09 13.45 -12.03
C LYS A 179 9.80 12.93 -12.66
N ILE A 180 8.83 12.59 -11.85
CA ILE A 180 7.55 12.05 -12.30
C ILE A 180 6.47 13.10 -12.15
N ASN A 181 5.88 13.52 -13.25
CA ASN A 181 4.71 14.37 -13.25
C ASN A 181 3.45 13.51 -13.46
N LEU A 182 2.63 13.38 -12.41
CA LEU A 182 1.39 12.63 -12.48
C LEU A 182 0.36 13.41 -13.29
N LYS A 183 -0.11 12.85 -14.39
CA LYS A 183 -1.12 13.45 -15.23
C LYS A 183 -2.53 13.26 -14.70
N TRP A 184 -2.80 12.12 -14.07
CA TRP A 184 -4.13 11.77 -13.60
C TRP A 184 -4.10 10.78 -12.42
N ILE A 185 -5.01 10.98 -11.48
CA ILE A 185 -5.18 10.09 -10.32
C ILE A 185 -6.59 9.52 -10.39
N ASP A 186 -6.71 8.19 -10.42
CA ASP A 186 -7.99 7.52 -10.45
C ASP A 186 -8.65 7.52 -9.06
N THR A 187 -9.84 8.13 -8.98
CA THR A 187 -10.67 8.20 -7.79
C THR A 187 -12.01 7.47 -7.95
N SER A 188 -12.12 6.60 -8.94
CA SER A 188 -13.29 5.74 -9.10
C SER A 188 -13.44 4.77 -7.94
N SER A 189 -14.67 4.30 -7.68
CA SER A 189 -14.94 3.33 -6.61
C SER A 189 -14.08 2.07 -6.77
N LYS A 190 -13.47 1.63 -5.67
CA LYS A 190 -12.69 0.37 -5.58
C LYS A 190 -13.47 -0.77 -4.93
N LEU A 191 -14.75 -0.55 -4.61
CA LEU A 191 -15.66 -1.57 -4.06
C LEU A 191 -16.22 -2.48 -5.15
N GLY A 192 -16.13 -2.06 -6.40
CA GLY A 192 -16.51 -2.79 -7.60
C GLY A 192 -15.74 -2.24 -8.80
N HIS A 193 -16.31 -2.32 -9.98
CA HIS A 193 -15.79 -1.69 -11.19
C HIS A 193 -16.30 -0.25 -11.31
N GLY A 194 -15.66 0.68 -10.62
CA GLY A 194 -16.04 2.08 -10.60
C GLY A 194 -15.92 2.75 -11.97
N ARG A 195 -16.92 3.55 -12.32
CA ARG A 195 -17.01 4.28 -13.58
C ARG A 195 -16.76 5.77 -13.42
N PHE A 196 -17.21 6.34 -12.29
CA PHE A 196 -17.21 7.77 -12.06
C PHE A 196 -16.08 8.21 -11.14
N GLN A 197 -15.53 9.39 -11.38
CA GLN A 197 -14.46 9.98 -10.56
C GLN A 197 -15.00 10.76 -9.35
N THR A 198 -16.18 11.38 -9.49
CA THR A 198 -16.80 12.19 -8.45
C THR A 198 -18.28 11.85 -8.30
N HIS A 199 -18.84 12.22 -7.14
CA HIS A 199 -20.27 12.08 -6.90
C HIS A 199 -21.10 13.00 -7.81
N ALA A 200 -20.57 14.18 -8.15
CA ALA A 200 -21.21 15.13 -9.05
C ALA A 200 -21.35 14.52 -10.46
N GLU A 201 -20.27 13.95 -10.98
CA GLU A 201 -20.28 13.25 -12.28
C GLU A 201 -21.30 12.10 -12.30
N LYS A 202 -21.30 11.28 -11.25
CA LYS A 202 -22.28 10.18 -11.12
C LYS A 202 -23.72 10.70 -11.10
N ARG A 203 -23.98 11.78 -10.35
CA ARG A 203 -25.32 12.35 -10.23
C ARG A 203 -25.79 12.97 -11.55
N ALA A 204 -24.91 13.65 -12.27
CA ALA A 204 -25.21 14.19 -13.58
C ALA A 204 -25.57 13.10 -14.59
N PHE A 205 -24.84 11.98 -14.58
CA PHE A 205 -25.10 10.87 -15.49
C PHE A 205 -26.37 10.08 -15.12
N MET A 206 -26.57 9.77 -13.84
CA MET A 206 -27.69 8.94 -13.36
C MET A 206 -29.01 9.70 -13.25
N GLY A 207 -28.96 11.03 -13.12
CA GLY A 207 -30.14 11.85 -12.87
C GLY A 207 -30.70 11.68 -11.44
N LYS A 208 -31.98 12.07 -11.27
CA LYS A 208 -32.67 11.97 -9.99
C LYS A 208 -32.92 10.52 -9.60
N LEU A 209 -32.57 10.17 -8.37
CA LEU A 209 -32.84 8.83 -7.84
C LEU A 209 -34.28 8.71 -7.34
N LYS A 210 -34.81 7.48 -7.25
CA LYS A 210 -36.15 7.21 -6.73
C LYS A 210 -36.38 7.85 -5.34
N LYS A 211 -35.40 7.81 -4.46
CA LYS A 211 -35.48 8.45 -3.15
C LYS A 211 -35.65 9.96 -3.22
N ASP A 212 -34.99 10.62 -4.17
CA ASP A 212 -35.06 12.06 -4.37
C ASP A 212 -36.45 12.45 -4.89
N LEU A 213 -37.04 11.64 -5.81
CA LEU A 213 -38.37 11.81 -6.31
C LEU A 213 -39.44 11.61 -5.22
N ILE A 214 -39.25 10.63 -4.33
CA ILE A 214 -40.16 10.41 -3.19
C ILE A 214 -40.10 11.61 -2.25
N ALA A 215 -38.88 12.06 -1.86
CA ALA A 215 -38.72 13.21 -0.99
C ALA A 215 -39.31 14.49 -1.58
N GLU A 216 -39.17 14.73 -2.88
CA GLU A 216 -39.80 15.86 -3.58
C GLU A 216 -41.34 15.75 -3.55
N SER A 217 -41.88 14.54 -3.72
CA SER A 217 -43.35 14.30 -3.69
C SER A 217 -43.90 14.47 -2.27
N GLU A 218 -43.15 14.12 -1.24
CA GLU A 218 -43.53 14.32 0.15
C GLU A 218 -43.46 15.80 0.53
N ALA A 219 -42.41 16.51 0.12
CA ALA A 219 -42.28 17.94 0.32
C ALA A 219 -43.37 18.76 -0.42
N ALA A 220 -43.84 18.31 -1.56
CA ALA A 220 -44.94 18.94 -2.29
C ALA A 220 -46.31 18.69 -1.69
N LYS A 221 -46.44 17.73 -0.76
CA LYS A 221 -47.68 17.40 -0.05
C LYS A 221 -47.80 18.06 1.32
N ALA A 222 -46.67 18.56 1.84
CA ALA A 222 -46.57 19.33 3.10
C ALA A 222 -46.75 20.82 2.81
#